data_6fc010804c96017e4a914e7140b8ed2b
#
_entry.id   6fc010804c96017e4a914e7140b8ed2b
#
_cell.length_a   1.000
_cell.length_b   1.000
_cell.length_c   1.000
_cell.angle_alpha   90.00
_cell.angle_beta   90.00
_cell.angle_gamma   90.00
#
_symmetry.space_group_name_H-M   'P 1'
#
loop_
_entity.id
_entity.type
_entity.pdbx_description
1 polymer ?
#
loop_
_entity_poly.entity_id
_entity_poly.type
_entity_poly.pdbx_seq_one_letter_code
_entity_poly.pdbx_strand_id
1 'polypeptide(L)'
;RPAPAPSRRGLANWDTRLQGDVASAQQALDYLDRVAGQLESVKAALSAKLANLKSGARDLEAKARQLSATIAARSSQAGGAVDAELRFSDGAPARQRFRIAGLDVETLQASAPVNLAFSVGGAGGPQLAAAIEPGMTSEQIAARLDRTLAPVQVRARLDEHGRLEFSTEEANWPAVRDSIAISGRGRASTEAVAPQSKLEGIDRVGGNDGGNADALRQSLREVVQALERVRRSQAAASAALSAATQRAVQPEMSREDLAITAQDFAATAANHDYESLLAITSALVGVSRERVLALLGLR
;
A
#
# COMPACT_ATOMS: atom_id res chain seq x y z
N ARG A 1 -31.11 -26.76 -24.66
CA ARG A 1 -30.29 -26.38 -23.49
C ARG A 1 -30.41 -24.88 -23.40
N PRO A 2 -30.93 -24.29 -22.31
CA PRO A 2 -30.92 -22.87 -22.12
C PRO A 2 -29.45 -22.38 -21.96
N ALA A 3 -29.14 -21.26 -22.58
CA ALA A 3 -27.83 -20.61 -22.42
C ALA A 3 -27.62 -20.24 -20.95
N PRO A 4 -26.41 -20.41 -20.39
CA PRO A 4 -26.13 -19.99 -19.02
C PRO A 4 -26.34 -18.48 -18.88
N ALA A 5 -27.07 -18.09 -17.83
CA ALA A 5 -27.34 -16.70 -17.52
C ALA A 5 -26.01 -15.91 -17.44
N PRO A 6 -25.95 -14.69 -18.00
CA PRO A 6 -24.74 -13.87 -17.94
C PRO A 6 -24.35 -13.63 -16.48
N SER A 7 -23.14 -13.97 -16.16
CA SER A 7 -22.63 -13.96 -14.81
C SER A 7 -22.63 -12.54 -14.21
N ARG A 8 -23.26 -12.37 -13.05
CA ARG A 8 -23.30 -11.18 -12.19
C ARG A 8 -21.91 -10.71 -11.69
N ARG A 9 -20.83 -10.97 -12.44
CA ARG A 9 -19.46 -10.75 -12.00
C ARG A 9 -19.10 -9.26 -11.76
N GLY A 10 -19.74 -8.33 -12.43
CA GLY A 10 -19.41 -6.91 -12.34
C GLY A 10 -19.78 -6.26 -11.01
N LEU A 11 -21.05 -6.37 -10.60
CA LEU A 11 -21.56 -5.72 -9.37
C LEU A 11 -21.04 -6.38 -8.09
N ALA A 12 -20.94 -7.70 -8.05
CA ALA A 12 -20.43 -8.43 -6.89
C ALA A 12 -18.92 -8.13 -6.65
N ASN A 13 -18.12 -8.01 -7.72
CA ASN A 13 -16.73 -7.66 -7.59
C ASN A 13 -16.52 -6.21 -7.14
N TRP A 14 -17.40 -5.30 -7.53
CA TRP A 14 -17.34 -3.90 -7.15
C TRP A 14 -17.67 -3.68 -5.67
N ASP A 15 -18.74 -4.32 -5.17
CA ASP A 15 -19.09 -4.31 -3.75
C ASP A 15 -17.99 -4.92 -2.88
N THR A 16 -17.39 -6.03 -3.31
CA THR A 16 -16.30 -6.68 -2.57
C THR A 16 -15.04 -5.79 -2.51
N ARG A 17 -14.70 -5.12 -3.62
CA ARG A 17 -13.56 -4.20 -3.65
C ARG A 17 -13.79 -2.99 -2.76
N LEU A 18 -14.97 -2.38 -2.83
CA LEU A 18 -15.33 -1.23 -2.01
C LEU A 18 -15.33 -1.59 -0.51
N GLN A 19 -15.88 -2.75 -0.14
CA GLN A 19 -15.83 -3.26 1.23
C GLN A 19 -14.39 -3.50 1.69
N GLY A 20 -13.54 -4.03 0.81
CA GLY A 20 -12.11 -4.19 1.06
C GLY A 20 -11.41 -2.86 1.29
N ASP A 21 -11.67 -1.85 0.46
CA ASP A 21 -11.09 -0.50 0.58
C ASP A 21 -11.54 0.17 1.90
N VAL A 22 -12.81 0.07 2.26
CA VAL A 22 -13.34 0.58 3.54
C VAL A 22 -12.69 -0.13 4.73
N ALA A 23 -12.64 -1.46 4.71
CA ALA A 23 -12.04 -2.23 5.81
C ALA A 23 -10.55 -1.92 5.97
N SER A 24 -9.81 -1.84 4.86
CA SER A 24 -8.38 -1.50 4.86
C SER A 24 -8.14 -0.08 5.39
N ALA A 25 -8.93 0.90 4.97
CA ALA A 25 -8.83 2.28 5.45
C ALA A 25 -9.16 2.39 6.95
N GLN A 26 -10.17 1.67 7.44
CA GLN A 26 -10.51 1.62 8.87
C GLN A 26 -9.39 0.99 9.70
N GLN A 27 -8.86 -0.17 9.28
CA GLN A 27 -7.75 -0.82 9.97
C GLN A 27 -6.49 0.07 9.99
N ALA A 28 -6.21 0.74 8.87
CA ALA A 28 -5.11 1.69 8.79
C ALA A 28 -5.30 2.86 9.76
N LEU A 29 -6.51 3.43 9.84
CA LEU A 29 -6.83 4.53 10.73
C LEU A 29 -6.68 4.12 12.20
N ASP A 30 -7.26 3.00 12.61
CA ASP A 30 -7.16 2.46 13.98
C ASP A 30 -5.70 2.19 14.38
N TYR A 31 -4.91 1.67 13.44
CA TYR A 31 -3.48 1.46 13.64
C TYR A 31 -2.73 2.78 13.81
N LEU A 32 -2.96 3.75 12.92
CA LEU A 32 -2.32 5.07 12.96
C LEU A 32 -2.71 5.86 14.22
N ASP A 33 -3.95 5.75 14.69
CA ASP A 33 -4.42 6.36 15.96
C ASP A 33 -3.66 5.79 17.16
N ARG A 34 -3.47 4.47 17.19
CA ARG A 34 -2.68 3.80 18.22
C ARG A 34 -1.21 4.25 18.18
N VAL A 35 -0.61 4.29 17.01
CA VAL A 35 0.78 4.76 16.83
C VAL A 35 0.92 6.22 17.24
N ALA A 36 -0.03 7.10 16.88
CA ALA A 36 -0.03 8.50 17.27
C ALA A 36 -0.07 8.65 18.81
N GLY A 37 -0.97 7.94 19.49
CA GLY A 37 -1.05 7.95 20.95
C GLY A 37 0.24 7.47 21.63
N GLN A 38 0.87 6.42 21.08
CA GLN A 38 2.15 5.93 21.60
C GLN A 38 3.29 6.91 21.35
N LEU A 39 3.35 7.55 20.16
CA LEU A 39 4.34 8.58 19.84
C LEU A 39 4.20 9.79 20.78
N GLU A 40 2.98 10.27 21.07
CA GLU A 40 2.76 11.35 22.04
C GLU A 40 3.21 10.93 23.44
N SER A 41 2.97 9.69 23.84
CA SER A 41 3.42 9.14 25.12
C SER A 41 4.95 9.08 25.23
N VAL A 42 5.64 8.63 24.15
CA VAL A 42 7.11 8.62 24.07
C VAL A 42 7.66 10.04 24.05
N LYS A 43 7.05 10.98 23.31
CA LYS A 43 7.42 12.39 23.27
C LYS A 43 7.37 13.02 24.67
N ALA A 44 6.29 12.77 25.43
CA ALA A 44 6.13 13.26 26.80
C ALA A 44 7.22 12.68 27.73
N ALA A 45 7.51 11.37 27.62
CA ALA A 45 8.55 10.71 28.40
C ALA A 45 9.96 11.23 28.06
N LEU A 46 10.26 11.48 26.76
CA LEU A 46 11.51 12.08 26.31
C LEU A 46 11.68 13.51 26.88
N SER A 47 10.62 14.31 26.83
CA SER A 47 10.63 15.67 27.38
C SER A 47 10.85 15.67 28.90
N ALA A 48 10.17 14.78 29.63
CA ALA A 48 10.36 14.61 31.06
C ALA A 48 11.80 14.14 31.40
N LYS A 49 12.34 13.19 30.60
CA LYS A 49 13.71 12.72 30.77
C LYS A 49 14.74 13.83 30.51
N LEU A 50 14.52 14.68 29.49
CA LEU A 50 15.37 15.84 29.21
C LEU A 50 15.33 16.88 30.35
N ALA A 51 14.18 17.06 30.99
CA ALA A 51 14.05 17.96 32.14
C ALA A 51 14.76 17.41 33.40
N ASN A 52 14.80 16.08 33.55
CA ASN A 52 15.50 15.41 34.64
C ASN A 52 16.22 14.15 34.15
N LEU A 53 17.48 14.30 33.76
CA LEU A 53 18.31 13.23 33.20
C LEU A 53 18.52 12.02 34.12
N LYS A 54 18.34 12.18 35.44
CA LYS A 54 18.55 11.11 36.43
C LYS A 54 17.31 10.24 36.65
N SER A 55 16.16 10.62 36.14
CA SER A 55 14.89 9.91 36.36
C SER A 55 14.19 9.56 35.03
N GLY A 56 13.17 8.70 35.11
CA GLY A 56 12.27 8.42 33.98
C GLY A 56 12.83 7.45 32.92
N ALA A 57 14.03 6.88 33.07
CA ALA A 57 14.62 5.99 32.07
C ALA A 57 13.77 4.72 31.83
N ARG A 58 13.28 4.09 32.89
CA ARG A 58 12.46 2.87 32.81
C ARG A 58 11.10 3.11 32.14
N ASP A 59 10.46 4.24 32.42
CA ASP A 59 9.18 4.61 31.80
C ASP A 59 9.36 4.88 30.30
N LEU A 60 10.39 5.66 29.93
CA LEU A 60 10.74 5.91 28.55
C LEU A 60 11.04 4.61 27.79
N GLU A 61 11.85 3.72 28.38
CA GLU A 61 12.20 2.44 27.77
C GLU A 61 10.98 1.53 27.59
N ALA A 62 10.06 1.48 28.54
CA ALA A 62 8.83 0.71 28.43
C ALA A 62 7.94 1.21 27.29
N LYS A 63 7.73 2.55 27.20
CA LYS A 63 6.94 3.18 26.13
C LYS A 63 7.59 3.02 24.76
N ALA A 64 8.91 3.16 24.69
CA ALA A 64 9.67 2.97 23.46
C ALA A 64 9.58 1.52 22.95
N ARG A 65 9.70 0.53 23.84
CA ARG A 65 9.51 -0.90 23.48
C ARG A 65 8.07 -1.17 23.00
N GLN A 66 7.06 -0.60 23.65
CA GLN A 66 5.67 -0.75 23.23
C GLN A 66 5.45 -0.18 21.82
N LEU A 67 5.98 1.00 21.53
CA LEU A 67 5.92 1.62 20.21
C LEU A 67 6.64 0.75 19.17
N SER A 68 7.86 0.28 19.48
CA SER A 68 8.65 -0.59 18.59
C SER A 68 7.89 -1.87 18.24
N ALA A 69 7.27 -2.52 19.25
CA ALA A 69 6.44 -3.70 19.04
C ALA A 69 5.23 -3.42 18.14
N THR A 70 4.57 -2.27 18.32
CA THR A 70 3.44 -1.86 17.47
C THR A 70 3.89 -1.61 16.03
N ILE A 71 5.05 -0.97 15.83
CA ILE A 71 5.61 -0.73 14.50
C ILE A 71 6.01 -2.05 13.83
N ALA A 72 6.60 -2.98 14.57
CA ALA A 72 6.96 -4.30 14.05
C ALA A 72 5.73 -5.12 13.61
N ALA A 73 4.59 -4.96 14.29
CA ALA A 73 3.31 -5.62 13.95
C ALA A 73 2.52 -4.90 12.84
N ARG A 74 3.04 -3.83 12.23
CA ARG A 74 2.37 -2.98 11.24
C ARG A 74 1.74 -3.76 10.10
N SER A 75 2.49 -4.65 9.46
CA SER A 75 2.03 -5.39 8.28
C SER A 75 0.78 -6.24 8.54
N SER A 76 0.60 -6.73 9.76
CA SER A 76 -0.57 -7.52 10.16
C SER A 76 -1.71 -6.69 10.72
N GLN A 77 -1.45 -5.48 11.24
CA GLN A 77 -2.43 -4.67 11.97
C GLN A 77 -2.96 -3.47 11.19
N ALA A 78 -2.28 -3.05 10.14
CA ALA A 78 -2.62 -1.84 9.38
C ALA A 78 -3.37 -2.11 8.08
N GLY A 79 -3.97 -3.29 7.90
CA GLY A 79 -4.73 -3.65 6.70
C GLY A 79 -3.92 -3.63 5.39
N GLY A 80 -2.58 -3.68 5.47
CA GLY A 80 -1.69 -3.63 4.32
C GLY A 80 -1.61 -2.27 3.62
N ALA A 81 -2.27 -1.23 4.14
CA ALA A 81 -2.35 0.10 3.51
C ALA A 81 -1.37 1.13 4.10
N VAL A 82 -0.60 0.78 5.12
CA VAL A 82 0.41 1.66 5.73
C VAL A 82 1.80 1.08 5.50
N ASP A 83 2.70 1.85 4.92
CA ASP A 83 4.08 1.43 4.64
C ASP A 83 5.00 1.53 5.87
N ALA A 84 6.26 1.09 5.71
CA ALA A 84 7.26 1.14 6.78
C ALA A 84 7.62 2.58 7.23
N GLU A 85 7.28 3.59 6.45
CA GLU A 85 7.45 5.01 6.76
C GLU A 85 6.22 5.61 7.44
N LEU A 86 5.23 4.79 7.79
CA LEU A 86 3.94 5.15 8.38
C LEU A 86 3.10 6.06 7.45
N ARG A 87 3.25 5.89 6.13
CA ARG A 87 2.44 6.57 5.12
C ARG A 87 1.26 5.69 4.72
N PHE A 88 0.10 6.28 4.64
CA PHE A 88 -1.10 5.62 4.12
C PHE A 88 -1.12 5.67 2.60
N SER A 89 -1.49 4.56 1.96
CA SER A 89 -1.69 4.42 0.52
C SER A 89 -3.15 4.09 0.24
N ASP A 90 -3.87 4.99 -0.42
CA ASP A 90 -5.28 4.80 -0.78
C ASP A 90 -5.41 3.83 -1.95
N GLY A 91 -6.18 2.76 -1.75
CA GLY A 91 -6.51 1.78 -2.79
C GLY A 91 -5.32 0.96 -3.33
N ALA A 92 -4.15 1.05 -2.70
CA ALA A 92 -2.98 0.30 -3.08
C ALA A 92 -2.29 -0.33 -1.85
N PRO A 93 -1.81 -1.57 -1.94
CA PRO A 93 -1.08 -2.19 -0.85
C PRO A 93 0.25 -1.46 -0.59
N ALA A 94 0.69 -1.49 0.67
CA ALA A 94 1.99 -0.96 1.07
C ALA A 94 3.12 -1.63 0.29
N ARG A 95 4.13 -0.85 -0.08
CA ARG A 95 5.23 -1.31 -0.92
C ARG A 95 6.56 -1.26 -0.18
N GLN A 96 7.34 -2.32 -0.31
CA GLN A 96 8.73 -2.35 0.10
C GLN A 96 9.60 -1.76 -1.01
N ARG A 97 10.42 -0.78 -0.67
CA ARG A 97 11.45 -0.21 -1.56
C ARG A 97 12.76 -0.95 -1.38
N PHE A 98 13.49 -1.13 -2.46
CA PHE A 98 14.79 -1.82 -2.45
C PHE A 98 15.66 -1.35 -3.61
N ARG A 99 16.95 -1.69 -3.53
CA ARG A 99 17.94 -1.52 -4.59
C ARG A 99 18.47 -2.88 -5.00
N ILE A 100 18.94 -2.97 -6.22
CA ILE A 100 19.58 -4.16 -6.78
C ILE A 100 21.05 -3.82 -6.99
N ALA A 101 21.93 -4.58 -6.35
CA ALA A 101 23.37 -4.35 -6.46
C ALA A 101 23.86 -4.45 -7.91
N GLY A 102 24.62 -3.46 -8.35
CA GLY A 102 25.15 -3.38 -9.70
C GLY A 102 24.14 -2.97 -10.78
N LEU A 103 22.92 -2.56 -10.39
CA LEU A 103 21.92 -1.95 -11.24
C LEU A 103 21.77 -0.47 -10.87
N ASP A 104 22.73 0.33 -11.25
CA ASP A 104 22.69 1.78 -11.15
C ASP A 104 22.73 2.42 -12.55
N VAL A 105 22.24 3.65 -12.65
CA VAL A 105 22.11 4.36 -13.93
C VAL A 105 23.47 4.52 -14.60
N GLU A 106 24.49 4.90 -13.85
CA GLU A 106 25.84 5.18 -14.40
C GLU A 106 26.46 3.92 -15.01
N THR A 107 26.38 2.80 -14.28
CA THR A 107 26.85 1.50 -14.79
C THR A 107 26.10 1.07 -16.02
N LEU A 108 24.78 1.27 -16.07
CA LEU A 108 23.96 0.90 -17.23
C LEU A 108 24.27 1.76 -18.45
N GLN A 109 24.45 3.06 -18.27
CA GLN A 109 24.83 3.97 -19.35
C GLN A 109 26.24 3.68 -19.87
N ALA A 110 27.19 3.39 -18.98
CA ALA A 110 28.57 3.06 -19.36
C ALA A 110 28.68 1.71 -20.10
N SER A 111 27.77 0.76 -19.77
CA SER A 111 27.75 -0.58 -20.36
C SER A 111 26.88 -0.68 -21.62
N ALA A 112 26.21 0.41 -22.01
CA ALA A 112 25.32 0.39 -23.17
C ALA A 112 26.10 0.23 -24.51
N PRO A 113 25.59 -0.57 -25.47
CA PRO A 113 24.31 -1.29 -25.41
C PRO A 113 24.36 -2.54 -24.54
N VAL A 114 23.38 -2.73 -23.66
CA VAL A 114 23.30 -3.92 -22.81
C VAL A 114 21.86 -4.47 -22.77
N ASN A 115 21.76 -5.80 -22.90
CA ASN A 115 20.51 -6.52 -22.71
C ASN A 115 20.49 -7.17 -21.31
N LEU A 116 19.56 -6.75 -20.49
CA LEU A 116 19.32 -7.32 -19.17
C LEU A 116 18.17 -8.32 -19.28
N ALA A 117 18.39 -9.56 -18.87
CA ALA A 117 17.32 -10.52 -18.71
C ALA A 117 17.11 -10.80 -17.22
N PHE A 118 15.90 -10.57 -16.76
CA PHE A 118 15.49 -10.79 -15.38
C PHE A 118 14.67 -12.06 -15.27
N SER A 119 14.85 -12.79 -14.20
CA SER A 119 13.93 -13.84 -13.75
C SER A 119 13.53 -13.58 -12.30
N VAL A 120 12.24 -13.73 -12.00
CA VAL A 120 11.67 -13.61 -10.67
C VAL A 120 10.77 -14.81 -10.43
N GLY A 121 10.84 -15.43 -9.26
CA GLY A 121 10.07 -16.65 -8.95
C GLY A 121 10.85 -17.95 -9.17
N GLY A 122 12.17 -17.88 -9.36
CA GLY A 122 13.03 -19.06 -9.52
C GLY A 122 13.02 -19.63 -10.95
N ALA A 123 13.40 -20.90 -11.09
CA ALA A 123 13.64 -21.57 -12.40
C ALA A 123 12.41 -21.66 -13.32
N GLY A 124 11.19 -21.47 -12.81
CA GLY A 124 9.93 -21.47 -13.57
C GLY A 124 9.31 -20.09 -13.74
N GLY A 125 9.96 -19.04 -13.23
CA GLY A 125 9.45 -17.67 -13.32
C GLY A 125 9.55 -17.08 -14.71
N PRO A 126 8.77 -16.02 -15.03
CA PRO A 126 8.83 -15.34 -16.30
C PRO A 126 10.22 -14.74 -16.52
N GLN A 127 10.74 -14.91 -17.72
CA GLN A 127 11.95 -14.25 -18.16
C GLN A 127 11.59 -12.93 -18.86
N LEU A 128 12.13 -11.84 -18.33
CA LEU A 128 11.83 -10.48 -18.78
C LEU A 128 13.13 -9.86 -19.32
N ALA A 129 13.07 -9.19 -20.45
CA ALA A 129 14.24 -8.58 -21.07
C ALA A 129 14.09 -7.06 -21.20
N ALA A 130 15.14 -6.33 -20.82
CA ALA A 130 15.26 -4.91 -21.04
C ALA A 130 16.52 -4.59 -21.83
N ALA A 131 16.36 -3.96 -22.99
CA ALA A 131 17.48 -3.43 -23.76
C ALA A 131 17.75 -1.99 -23.31
N ILE A 132 18.97 -1.71 -22.91
CA ILE A 132 19.47 -0.36 -22.62
C ILE A 132 20.35 0.07 -23.78
N GLU A 133 19.95 1.13 -24.46
CA GLU A 133 20.63 1.63 -25.65
C GLU A 133 21.57 2.80 -25.30
N PRO A 134 22.62 3.05 -26.08
CA PRO A 134 23.48 4.21 -25.90
C PRO A 134 22.69 5.52 -25.97
N GLY A 135 22.98 6.45 -25.08
CA GLY A 135 22.35 7.78 -25.05
C GLY A 135 21.00 7.85 -24.36
N MET A 136 20.51 6.75 -23.76
CA MET A 136 19.32 6.81 -22.94
C MET A 136 19.55 7.66 -21.67
N THR A 137 18.57 8.53 -21.35
CA THR A 137 18.58 9.28 -20.10
C THR A 137 18.24 8.40 -18.91
N SER A 138 18.52 8.88 -17.68
CA SER A 138 18.20 8.18 -16.45
C SER A 138 16.71 7.84 -16.34
N GLU A 139 15.85 8.78 -16.76
CA GLU A 139 14.39 8.62 -16.75
C GLU A 139 13.94 7.56 -17.77
N GLN A 140 14.57 7.53 -18.94
CA GLN A 140 14.28 6.54 -19.97
C GLN A 140 14.69 5.14 -19.53
N ILE A 141 15.83 4.99 -18.85
CA ILE A 141 16.27 3.73 -18.26
C ILE A 141 15.29 3.27 -17.18
N ALA A 142 14.94 4.15 -16.24
CA ALA A 142 13.97 3.84 -15.18
C ALA A 142 12.61 3.42 -15.77
N ALA A 143 12.09 4.15 -16.75
CA ALA A 143 10.83 3.84 -17.42
C ALA A 143 10.89 2.53 -18.23
N ARG A 144 12.04 2.18 -18.81
CA ARG A 144 12.25 0.90 -19.52
C ARG A 144 12.21 -0.26 -18.53
N LEU A 145 12.95 -0.15 -17.41
CA LEU A 145 12.95 -1.15 -16.35
C LEU A 145 11.58 -1.31 -15.70
N ASP A 146 10.88 -0.20 -15.45
CA ASP A 146 9.53 -0.21 -14.89
C ASP A 146 8.56 -1.03 -15.75
N ARG A 147 8.54 -0.75 -17.06
CA ARG A 147 7.69 -1.50 -18.01
C ARG A 147 8.06 -2.97 -18.09
N THR A 148 9.37 -3.28 -18.06
CA THR A 148 9.85 -4.65 -18.13
C THR A 148 9.49 -5.46 -16.90
N LEU A 149 9.58 -4.86 -15.70
CA LEU A 149 9.38 -5.56 -14.44
C LEU A 149 7.93 -5.50 -13.94
N ALA A 150 7.07 -4.69 -14.55
CA ALA A 150 5.64 -4.56 -14.17
C ALA A 150 4.88 -5.92 -14.13
N PRO A 151 5.11 -6.88 -15.07
CA PRO A 151 4.42 -8.18 -15.02
C PRO A 151 4.71 -9.01 -13.75
N VAL A 152 5.84 -8.78 -13.12
CA VAL A 152 6.22 -9.42 -11.84
C VAL A 152 5.95 -8.52 -10.63
N GLN A 153 5.12 -7.49 -10.80
CA GLN A 153 4.71 -6.54 -9.77
C GLN A 153 5.87 -5.75 -9.13
N VAL A 154 6.97 -5.65 -9.83
CA VAL A 154 8.10 -4.80 -9.46
C VAL A 154 8.03 -3.52 -10.27
N ARG A 155 8.11 -2.37 -9.59
CA ARG A 155 8.15 -1.04 -10.20
C ARG A 155 9.57 -0.48 -10.08
N ALA A 156 9.98 0.32 -11.05
CA ALA A 156 11.26 1.00 -11.03
C ALA A 156 11.08 2.51 -11.22
N ARG A 157 11.81 3.30 -10.44
CA ARG A 157 11.82 4.76 -10.53
C ARG A 157 13.18 5.32 -10.14
N LEU A 158 13.36 6.62 -10.32
CA LEU A 158 14.48 7.34 -9.72
C LEU A 158 14.08 7.88 -8.34
N ASP A 159 15.00 7.81 -7.38
CA ASP A 159 14.86 8.47 -6.10
C ASP A 159 15.18 9.98 -6.20
N GLU A 160 15.07 10.72 -5.09
CA GLU A 160 15.37 12.17 -5.03
C GLU A 160 16.81 12.52 -5.42
N HIS A 161 17.69 11.53 -5.45
CA HIS A 161 19.11 11.67 -5.81
C HIS A 161 19.43 11.12 -7.20
N GLY A 162 18.42 10.80 -8.00
CA GLY A 162 18.58 10.25 -9.35
C GLY A 162 19.06 8.79 -9.40
N ARG A 163 19.00 8.06 -8.29
CA ARG A 163 19.41 6.64 -8.23
C ARG A 163 18.23 5.74 -8.53
N LEU A 164 18.47 4.61 -9.19
CA LEU A 164 17.43 3.59 -9.40
C LEU A 164 16.95 3.00 -8.07
N GLU A 165 15.66 3.08 -7.87
CA GLU A 165 14.94 2.50 -6.76
C GLU A 165 13.83 1.60 -7.30
N PHE A 166 13.78 0.38 -6.79
CA PHE A 166 12.74 -0.60 -7.09
C PHE A 166 11.75 -0.70 -5.95
N SER A 167 10.51 -1.08 -6.26
CA SER A 167 9.51 -1.36 -5.23
C SER A 167 8.59 -2.49 -5.65
N THR A 168 8.18 -3.29 -4.67
CA THR A 168 7.15 -4.32 -4.82
C THR A 168 6.19 -4.27 -3.65
N GLU A 169 5.03 -4.90 -3.77
CA GLU A 169 4.13 -5.05 -2.63
C GLU A 169 4.84 -5.78 -1.50
N GLU A 170 4.59 -5.38 -0.25
CA GLU A 170 5.26 -6.00 0.91
C GLU A 170 5.02 -7.51 0.99
N ALA A 171 3.83 -7.98 0.58
CA ALA A 171 3.51 -9.40 0.51
C ALA A 171 4.41 -10.17 -0.48
N ASN A 172 4.84 -9.52 -1.56
CA ASN A 172 5.71 -10.12 -2.59
C ASN A 172 7.21 -9.96 -2.28
N TRP A 173 7.56 -9.08 -1.34
CA TRP A 173 8.96 -8.77 -1.06
C TRP A 173 9.81 -9.99 -0.74
N PRO A 174 9.40 -10.96 0.11
CA PRO A 174 10.21 -12.16 0.38
C PRO A 174 10.49 -12.95 -0.90
N ALA A 175 9.49 -13.14 -1.76
CA ALA A 175 9.64 -13.84 -3.03
C ALA A 175 10.60 -13.12 -3.98
N VAL A 176 10.46 -11.81 -4.14
CA VAL A 176 11.34 -11.00 -4.99
C VAL A 176 12.76 -11.01 -4.46
N ARG A 177 12.96 -10.73 -3.17
CA ARG A 177 14.28 -10.72 -2.50
C ARG A 177 15.03 -12.04 -2.72
N ASP A 178 14.30 -13.15 -2.58
CA ASP A 178 14.92 -14.47 -2.56
C ASP A 178 15.06 -15.11 -3.95
N SER A 179 14.42 -14.57 -4.99
CA SER A 179 14.39 -15.19 -6.32
C SER A 179 14.83 -14.32 -7.49
N ILE A 180 14.98 -13.00 -7.30
CA ILE A 180 15.37 -12.15 -8.41
C ILE A 180 16.78 -12.49 -8.90
N ALA A 181 16.91 -12.73 -10.21
CA ALA A 181 18.18 -13.01 -10.85
C ALA A 181 18.31 -12.22 -12.15
N ILE A 182 19.57 -11.92 -12.51
CA ILE A 182 19.93 -11.23 -13.75
C ILE A 182 20.81 -12.14 -14.56
N SER A 183 20.50 -12.32 -15.84
CA SER A 183 21.25 -13.18 -16.75
C SER A 183 22.74 -12.79 -16.77
N GLY A 184 23.60 -13.80 -16.67
CA GLY A 184 25.06 -13.64 -16.63
C GLY A 184 25.62 -13.22 -15.26
N ARG A 185 24.78 -12.84 -14.29
CA ARG A 185 25.19 -12.45 -12.93
C ARG A 185 24.64 -13.39 -11.84
N GLY A 186 23.79 -14.34 -12.20
CA GLY A 186 23.13 -15.23 -11.25
C GLY A 186 22.09 -14.50 -10.40
N ARG A 187 21.93 -14.95 -9.15
CA ARG A 187 21.00 -14.33 -8.18
C ARG A 187 21.45 -12.90 -7.86
N ALA A 188 20.55 -11.94 -8.03
CA ALA A 188 20.84 -10.54 -7.72
C ALA A 188 20.81 -10.31 -6.22
N SER A 189 21.78 -9.58 -5.70
CA SER A 189 21.76 -9.10 -4.33
C SER A 189 20.83 -7.88 -4.25
N THR A 190 19.85 -7.94 -3.35
CA THR A 190 18.93 -6.83 -3.10
C THR A 190 19.17 -6.23 -1.72
N GLU A 191 19.04 -4.93 -1.63
CA GLU A 191 19.14 -4.18 -0.37
C GLU A 191 17.81 -3.46 -0.14
N ALA A 192 17.14 -3.75 0.97
CA ALA A 192 15.95 -3.01 1.37
C ALA A 192 16.31 -1.55 1.68
N VAL A 193 15.57 -0.61 1.12
CA VAL A 193 15.74 0.81 1.46
C VAL A 193 15.19 1.01 2.86
N ALA A 194 16.06 1.47 3.76
CA ALA A 194 15.67 1.77 5.13
C ALA A 194 14.55 2.82 5.15
N PRO A 195 13.52 2.66 6.02
CA PRO A 195 12.48 3.66 6.17
C PRO A 195 13.08 5.00 6.62
N GLN A 196 12.48 6.11 6.15
CA GLN A 196 12.92 7.46 6.53
C GLN A 196 12.66 7.76 8.01
N SER A 197 11.72 7.07 8.63
CA SER A 197 11.50 7.14 10.07
C SER A 197 12.49 6.21 10.78
N LYS A 198 13.49 6.76 11.43
CA LYS A 198 14.45 6.02 12.26
C LYS A 198 13.85 5.52 13.57
N LEU A 199 12.54 5.21 13.59
CA LEU A 199 11.86 4.68 14.77
C LEU A 199 12.23 3.21 15.06
N GLU A 200 12.85 2.53 14.08
CA GLU A 200 13.47 1.23 14.33
C GLU A 200 14.63 1.41 15.32
N GLY A 201 14.50 0.80 16.47
CA GLY A 201 15.49 0.92 17.55
C GLY A 201 15.24 2.06 18.54
N ILE A 202 14.07 2.71 18.47
CA ILE A 202 13.65 3.69 19.49
C ILE A 202 13.62 3.09 20.91
N ASP A 203 13.47 1.77 21.02
CA ASP A 203 13.57 0.98 22.24
C ASP A 203 14.94 1.08 22.93
N ARG A 204 16.00 1.43 22.18
CA ARG A 204 17.36 1.65 22.72
C ARG A 204 17.54 2.99 23.40
N VAL A 205 16.64 3.94 23.16
CA VAL A 205 16.73 5.31 23.71
C VAL A 205 16.67 5.35 25.23
N GLY A 206 16.10 4.33 25.85
CA GLY A 206 16.04 4.19 27.32
C GLY A 206 17.28 3.55 27.97
N GLY A 207 18.18 2.95 27.13
CA GLY A 207 19.33 2.20 27.61
C GLY A 207 20.55 3.05 28.01
N ASN A 208 21.76 2.52 27.78
CA ASN A 208 23.03 3.13 28.23
C ASN A 208 23.30 4.56 27.67
N ASP A 209 22.65 4.93 26.56
CA ASP A 209 22.74 6.28 25.95
C ASP A 209 21.75 7.28 26.57
N GLY A 210 20.89 6.85 27.48
CA GLY A 210 19.87 7.69 28.12
C GLY A 210 20.41 8.82 29.04
N GLY A 211 21.71 8.94 29.17
CA GLY A 211 22.39 10.06 29.86
C GLY A 211 22.85 11.17 28.92
N ASN A 212 22.84 10.93 27.61
CA ASN A 212 23.28 11.93 26.61
C ASN A 212 22.10 12.81 26.19
N ALA A 213 22.09 14.07 26.62
CA ALA A 213 21.06 15.05 26.28
C ALA A 213 20.90 15.28 24.78
N ASP A 214 21.98 15.18 23.99
CA ASP A 214 21.94 15.38 22.54
C ASP A 214 21.28 14.20 21.84
N ALA A 215 21.54 12.97 22.26
CA ALA A 215 20.85 11.80 21.76
C ALA A 215 19.33 11.85 22.06
N LEU A 216 18.95 12.27 23.27
CA LEU A 216 17.53 12.46 23.64
C LEU A 216 16.85 13.56 22.80
N ARG A 217 17.56 14.68 22.56
CA ARG A 217 17.03 15.73 21.66
C ARG A 217 16.86 15.26 20.24
N GLN A 218 17.82 14.45 19.74
CA GLN A 218 17.72 13.87 18.41
C GLN A 218 16.51 12.93 18.32
N SER A 219 16.35 12.03 19.29
CA SER A 219 15.18 11.13 19.35
C SER A 219 13.86 11.89 19.46
N LEU A 220 13.83 12.98 20.22
CA LEU A 220 12.64 13.85 20.31
C LEU A 220 12.30 14.46 18.94
N ARG A 221 13.28 14.93 18.18
CA ARG A 221 13.06 15.43 16.81
C ARG A 221 12.51 14.37 15.90
N GLU A 222 13.04 13.14 15.96
CA GLU A 222 12.59 12.00 15.15
C GLU A 222 11.16 11.61 15.49
N VAL A 223 10.80 11.58 16.78
CA VAL A 223 9.44 11.31 17.24
C VAL A 223 8.46 12.39 16.77
N VAL A 224 8.83 13.67 16.84
CA VAL A 224 7.99 14.78 16.35
C VAL A 224 7.76 14.67 14.84
N GLN A 225 8.82 14.39 14.06
CA GLN A 225 8.69 14.19 12.61
C GLN A 225 7.81 12.97 12.27
N ALA A 226 7.96 11.87 13.02
CA ALA A 226 7.12 10.70 12.86
C ALA A 226 5.66 11.02 13.17
N LEU A 227 5.39 11.78 14.22
CA LEU A 227 4.05 12.20 14.60
C LEU A 227 3.37 13.03 13.49
N GLU A 228 4.10 13.95 12.88
CA GLU A 228 3.59 14.74 11.76
C GLU A 228 3.28 13.86 10.53
N ARG A 229 4.12 12.85 10.25
CA ARG A 229 3.83 11.88 9.17
C ARG A 229 2.57 11.09 9.48
N VAL A 230 2.45 10.56 10.70
CA VAL A 230 1.27 9.80 11.14
C VAL A 230 0.01 10.64 11.03
N ARG A 231 0.02 11.89 11.48
CA ARG A 231 -1.14 12.81 11.37
C ARG A 231 -1.54 13.06 9.91
N ARG A 232 -0.58 13.21 9.01
CA ARG A 232 -0.87 13.32 7.57
C ARG A 232 -1.50 12.05 7.01
N SER A 233 -0.99 10.89 7.44
CA SER A 233 -1.53 9.59 7.05
C SER A 233 -2.93 9.33 7.61
N GLN A 234 -3.21 9.76 8.86
CA GLN A 234 -4.55 9.73 9.45
C GLN A 234 -5.53 10.58 8.63
N ALA A 235 -5.15 11.80 8.27
CA ALA A 235 -5.98 12.67 7.44
C ALA A 235 -6.26 12.04 6.06
N ALA A 236 -5.25 11.43 5.43
CA ALA A 236 -5.41 10.73 4.15
C ALA A 236 -6.31 9.50 4.29
N ALA A 237 -6.14 8.67 5.32
CA ALA A 237 -6.97 7.49 5.59
C ALA A 237 -8.43 7.88 5.87
N SER A 238 -8.65 8.93 6.66
CA SER A 238 -9.99 9.47 6.94
C SER A 238 -10.67 10.00 5.68
N ALA A 239 -9.92 10.71 4.81
CA ALA A 239 -10.44 11.19 3.53
C ALA A 239 -10.79 10.02 2.60
N ALA A 240 -9.94 9.00 2.51
CA ALA A 240 -10.19 7.78 1.73
C ALA A 240 -11.43 7.03 2.22
N LEU A 241 -11.58 6.89 3.56
CA LEU A 241 -12.75 6.28 4.16
C LEU A 241 -14.03 7.06 3.84
N SER A 242 -14.00 8.38 3.94
CA SER A 242 -15.14 9.24 3.59
C SER A 242 -15.49 9.12 2.09
N ALA A 243 -14.49 9.13 1.20
CA ALA A 243 -14.70 8.96 -0.23
C ALA A 243 -15.24 7.57 -0.58
N ALA A 244 -14.76 6.52 0.08
CA ALA A 244 -15.27 5.16 -0.10
C ALA A 244 -16.72 5.04 0.39
N THR A 245 -17.06 5.64 1.52
CA THR A 245 -18.42 5.67 2.06
C THR A 245 -19.35 6.44 1.13
N GLN A 246 -18.93 7.59 0.59
CA GLN A 246 -19.72 8.34 -0.39
C GLN A 246 -19.97 7.54 -1.67
N ARG A 247 -18.95 6.84 -2.18
CA ARG A 247 -19.10 5.93 -3.34
C ARG A 247 -20.08 4.79 -3.05
N ALA A 248 -20.12 4.28 -1.82
CA ALA A 248 -21.08 3.26 -1.40
C ALA A 248 -22.53 3.79 -1.39
N VAL A 249 -22.74 5.05 -1.02
CA VAL A 249 -24.06 5.69 -0.97
C VAL A 249 -24.50 6.19 -2.34
N GLN A 250 -23.56 6.61 -3.19
CA GLN A 250 -23.82 7.09 -4.56
C GLN A 250 -22.98 6.24 -5.55
N PRO A 251 -23.46 5.04 -5.94
CA PRO A 251 -22.79 4.31 -6.99
C PRO A 251 -22.83 5.15 -8.27
N GLU A 252 -21.68 5.61 -8.72
CA GLU A 252 -21.50 6.17 -10.06
C GLU A 252 -21.61 5.02 -11.07
N MET A 253 -22.82 4.54 -11.31
CA MET A 253 -23.08 3.76 -12.50
C MET A 253 -23.04 4.72 -13.68
N SER A 254 -22.18 4.47 -14.65
CA SER A 254 -22.19 5.24 -15.89
C SER A 254 -23.59 5.16 -16.50
N ARG A 255 -24.03 6.18 -17.27
CA ARG A 255 -25.32 6.14 -17.96
C ARG A 255 -25.45 4.92 -18.87
N GLU A 256 -24.31 4.41 -19.38
CA GLU A 256 -24.23 3.21 -20.20
C GLU A 256 -24.45 1.94 -19.36
N ASP A 257 -23.83 1.83 -18.18
CA ASP A 257 -24.06 0.71 -17.27
C ASP A 257 -25.50 0.66 -16.75
N LEU A 258 -26.07 1.84 -16.46
CA LEU A 258 -27.50 1.95 -16.08
C LEU A 258 -28.43 1.53 -17.24
N ALA A 259 -28.12 1.89 -18.47
CA ALA A 259 -28.90 1.50 -19.64
C ALA A 259 -28.81 -0.01 -19.90
N ILE A 260 -27.62 -0.60 -19.79
CA ILE A 260 -27.41 -2.05 -19.93
C ILE A 260 -28.14 -2.81 -18.81
N THR A 261 -28.02 -2.36 -17.57
CA THR A 261 -28.69 -2.98 -16.42
C THR A 261 -30.20 -2.87 -16.52
N ALA A 262 -30.72 -1.74 -16.99
CA ALA A 262 -32.14 -1.53 -17.24
C ALA A 262 -32.67 -2.40 -18.37
N GLN A 263 -31.89 -2.59 -19.45
CA GLN A 263 -32.24 -3.51 -20.55
C GLN A 263 -32.25 -4.98 -20.09
N ASP A 264 -31.24 -5.41 -19.34
CA ASP A 264 -31.17 -6.77 -18.79
C ASP A 264 -32.31 -7.02 -17.79
N PHE A 265 -32.63 -6.03 -16.97
CA PHE A 265 -33.77 -6.11 -16.05
C PHE A 265 -35.10 -6.19 -16.80
N ALA A 266 -35.31 -5.35 -17.82
CA ALA A 266 -36.52 -5.38 -18.65
C ALA A 266 -36.67 -6.70 -19.40
N ALA A 267 -35.58 -7.26 -19.93
CA ALA A 267 -35.57 -8.54 -20.60
C ALA A 267 -35.91 -9.71 -19.63
N THR A 268 -35.34 -9.61 -18.39
CA THR A 268 -35.64 -10.63 -17.34
C THR A 268 -37.08 -10.50 -16.82
N ALA A 269 -37.58 -9.28 -16.67
CA ALA A 269 -38.98 -9.03 -16.24
C ALA A 269 -40.03 -9.41 -17.29
N ALA A 270 -39.65 -9.41 -18.56
CA ALA A 270 -40.52 -9.86 -19.65
C ALA A 270 -40.66 -11.40 -19.72
N ASN A 271 -39.77 -12.14 -19.08
CA ASN A 271 -39.84 -13.57 -18.95
C ASN A 271 -40.77 -13.97 -17.76
N HIS A 272 -41.88 -14.65 -18.04
CA HIS A 272 -42.89 -15.04 -17.05
C HIS A 272 -42.59 -16.35 -16.33
N ASP A 273 -41.34 -16.81 -16.32
CA ASP A 273 -40.94 -18.04 -15.64
C ASP A 273 -40.65 -17.80 -14.13
N TYR A 274 -41.02 -18.80 -13.31
CA TYR A 274 -40.85 -18.76 -11.86
C TYR A 274 -39.38 -18.53 -11.43
N GLU A 275 -38.41 -19.04 -12.17
CA GLU A 275 -36.97 -18.81 -11.94
C GLU A 275 -36.57 -17.35 -12.18
N SER A 276 -37.17 -16.67 -13.16
CA SER A 276 -36.96 -15.25 -13.43
C SER A 276 -37.51 -14.38 -12.31
N LEU A 277 -38.67 -14.74 -11.72
CA LEU A 277 -39.23 -14.07 -10.54
C LEU A 277 -38.37 -14.21 -9.29
N LEU A 278 -37.80 -15.39 -9.06
CA LEU A 278 -36.83 -15.63 -7.98
C LEU A 278 -35.55 -14.82 -8.17
N ALA A 279 -35.05 -14.68 -9.39
CA ALA A 279 -33.89 -13.89 -9.72
C ALA A 279 -34.12 -12.37 -9.47
N ILE A 280 -35.31 -11.86 -9.82
CA ILE A 280 -35.73 -10.48 -9.57
C ILE A 280 -35.86 -10.22 -8.06
N THR A 281 -36.52 -11.13 -7.32
CA THR A 281 -36.68 -10.98 -5.86
C THR A 281 -35.31 -10.98 -5.13
N SER A 282 -34.38 -11.83 -5.54
CA SER A 282 -33.03 -11.87 -4.96
C SER A 282 -32.17 -10.65 -5.32
N ALA A 283 -32.41 -10.00 -6.45
CA ALA A 283 -31.77 -8.79 -6.86
C ALA A 283 -32.32 -7.54 -6.14
N LEU A 284 -33.59 -7.60 -5.71
CA LEU A 284 -34.24 -6.52 -4.95
C LEU A 284 -33.93 -6.58 -3.43
N VAL A 285 -33.51 -7.74 -2.92
CA VAL A 285 -33.05 -7.87 -1.54
C VAL A 285 -31.73 -7.12 -1.39
N GLY A 286 -31.77 -5.92 -0.85
CA GLY A 286 -30.62 -5.02 -0.66
C GLY A 286 -30.66 -3.73 -1.47
N VAL A 287 -31.66 -3.54 -2.32
CA VAL A 287 -31.90 -2.26 -3.01
C VAL A 287 -32.85 -1.41 -2.17
N SER A 288 -32.38 -0.25 -1.69
CA SER A 288 -33.24 0.68 -0.94
C SER A 288 -34.36 1.24 -1.84
N ARG A 289 -35.52 1.57 -1.23
CA ARG A 289 -36.67 2.19 -1.93
C ARG A 289 -36.25 3.42 -2.74
N GLU A 290 -35.31 4.20 -2.24
CA GLU A 290 -34.78 5.40 -2.90
C GLU A 290 -34.02 5.07 -4.19
N ARG A 291 -33.28 3.94 -4.22
CA ARG A 291 -32.62 3.47 -5.44
C ARG A 291 -33.62 2.99 -6.51
N VAL A 292 -34.70 2.35 -6.09
CA VAL A 292 -35.77 1.91 -7.01
C VAL A 292 -36.47 3.14 -7.63
N LEU A 293 -36.78 4.16 -6.82
CA LEU A 293 -37.39 5.39 -7.29
C LEU A 293 -36.48 6.16 -8.25
N ALA A 294 -35.17 6.20 -7.98
CA ALA A 294 -34.18 6.82 -8.87
C ALA A 294 -34.06 6.10 -10.22
N LEU A 295 -34.12 4.74 -10.21
CA LEU A 295 -34.09 3.91 -11.44
C LEU A 295 -35.36 4.07 -12.28
N LEU A 296 -36.50 4.30 -11.65
CA LEU A 296 -37.78 4.47 -12.34
C LEU A 296 -38.07 5.91 -12.78
N GLY A 297 -37.13 6.83 -12.50
CA GLY A 297 -37.29 8.26 -12.85
C GLY A 297 -38.44 8.95 -12.11
N LEU A 298 -38.95 8.35 -11.05
CA LEU A 298 -40.02 8.90 -10.22
C LEU A 298 -39.35 9.71 -9.08
N ARG A 299 -39.48 11.03 -9.15
CA ARG A 299 -39.18 11.96 -8.06
C ARG A 299 -40.38 12.15 -7.17
#